data_4ba213d7c318ba5ae48a3cc186ae2b3f
#
_entry.id   4ba213d7c318ba5ae48a3cc186ae2b3f
#
_cell.length_a   1.000
_cell.length_b   1.000
_cell.length_c   1.000
_cell.angle_alpha   90.00
_cell.angle_beta   90.00
_cell.angle_gamma   90.00
#
_symmetry.space_group_name_H-M   'P 1'
#
loop_
_entity.id
_entity.type
_entity.pdbx_description
1 polymer ?
#
loop_
_entity_poly.entity_id
_entity_poly.type
_entity_poly.pdbx_seq_one_letter_code
_entity_poly.pdbx_strand_id
1 'polypeptide(L)'
;YLKSASSKGEESRQVLLLMGPVGAGKSALVDHIKRSMESKPVYAIKDCPINEEPLHLLPRSLRKKFEDILGVKIEGDLCPICRHRLMEEYNGRYEEMPVVEKSISIRGRTGIAVVPPVDANTQDTSMLVGVQDISKLDLYSEDDPRTLTLNGAFNKGNRGIVEFVEVFKNEIEFLHTIITATQEKAVPSPGSNAMIYFDGVILSHCNEAEWNRFKSEHTNEAILDRIVKIDVPYSLEVDQEIKIYEKMIGMSDFRDIHIAPHTLKVAAMF
;
A
#
# COMPACT_ATOMS: atom_id res chain seq x y z
N TYR A 1 -0.26 10.56 11.35
CA TYR A 1 0.08 9.20 10.92
C TYR A 1 0.83 9.21 9.58
N LEU A 2 0.20 9.56 8.45
CA LEU A 2 0.83 9.46 7.12
C LEU A 2 2.14 10.24 6.99
N LYS A 3 2.23 11.43 7.59
CA LYS A 3 3.46 12.24 7.58
C LYS A 3 4.59 11.56 8.35
N SER A 4 4.34 10.98 9.51
CA SER A 4 5.33 10.24 10.29
C SER A 4 5.72 8.94 9.57
N ALA A 5 4.75 8.20 9.05
CA ALA A 5 5.00 7.00 8.26
C ALA A 5 5.90 7.29 7.04
N SER A 6 5.69 8.40 6.32
CA SER A 6 6.52 8.79 5.16
C SER A 6 7.96 9.17 5.54
N SER A 7 8.17 9.56 6.79
CA SER A 7 9.50 9.85 7.35
C SER A 7 10.16 8.63 8.01
N LYS A 8 9.64 7.42 7.71
CA LYS A 8 10.12 6.14 8.29
C LYS A 8 10.03 6.10 9.83
N GLY A 9 9.01 6.79 10.39
CA GLY A 9 8.64 6.70 11.80
C GLY A 9 8.00 5.36 12.16
N GLU A 10 7.66 5.16 13.43
CA GLU A 10 7.05 3.91 13.93
C GLU A 10 5.73 3.57 13.22
N GLU A 11 4.97 4.59 12.80
CA GLU A 11 3.72 4.41 12.07
C GLU A 11 3.92 3.73 10.71
N SER A 12 5.13 3.77 10.14
CA SER A 12 5.47 3.02 8.93
C SER A 12 5.46 1.50 9.15
N ARG A 13 5.53 1.06 10.42
CA ARG A 13 5.52 -0.33 10.86
C ARG A 13 4.16 -0.79 11.41
N GLN A 14 3.12 -0.04 11.13
CA GLN A 14 1.76 -0.28 11.62
C GLN A 14 0.77 -0.28 10.47
N VAL A 15 -0.38 -0.92 10.71
CA VAL A 15 -1.54 -0.88 9.81
C VAL A 15 -2.50 0.18 10.30
N LEU A 16 -2.86 1.12 9.44
CA LEU A 16 -3.92 2.08 9.75
C LEU A 16 -5.28 1.47 9.43
N LEU A 17 -6.06 1.19 10.46
CA LEU A 17 -7.39 0.60 10.34
C LEU A 17 -8.49 1.66 10.54
N LEU A 18 -9.33 1.85 9.53
CA LEU A 18 -10.54 2.64 9.62
C LEU A 18 -11.71 1.74 10.00
N MET A 19 -12.24 1.90 11.21
CA MET A 19 -13.36 1.14 11.70
C MET A 19 -14.63 1.99 11.72
N GLY A 20 -15.75 1.44 11.33
CA GLY A 20 -17.04 2.13 11.40
C GLY A 20 -18.12 1.41 10.60
N PRO A 21 -19.37 1.87 10.74
CA PRO A 21 -20.51 1.25 10.07
C PRO A 21 -20.43 1.37 8.56
N VAL A 22 -21.24 0.57 7.87
CA VAL A 22 -21.39 0.66 6.41
C VAL A 22 -21.99 2.02 6.06
N GLY A 23 -21.44 2.70 5.06
CA GLY A 23 -21.92 4.04 4.68
C GLY A 23 -21.29 5.21 5.46
N ALA A 24 -20.40 4.97 6.45
CA ALA A 24 -19.74 6.03 7.22
C ALA A 24 -18.67 6.81 6.42
N GLY A 25 -18.46 6.53 5.13
CA GLY A 25 -17.50 7.27 4.30
C GLY A 25 -16.05 6.77 4.37
N LYS A 26 -15.77 5.61 4.98
CA LYS A 26 -14.40 5.04 5.07
C LYS A 26 -13.71 4.94 3.71
N SER A 27 -14.36 4.33 2.73
CA SER A 27 -13.81 4.19 1.37
C SER A 27 -13.61 5.55 0.69
N ALA A 28 -14.52 6.51 0.91
CA ALA A 28 -14.38 7.86 0.37
C ALA A 28 -13.17 8.60 0.96
N LEU A 29 -12.87 8.39 2.25
CA LEU A 29 -11.68 8.93 2.89
C LEU A 29 -10.40 8.32 2.29
N VAL A 30 -10.36 6.99 2.13
CA VAL A 30 -9.22 6.30 1.52
C VAL A 30 -9.04 6.74 0.06
N ASP A 31 -10.11 6.87 -0.70
CA ASP A 31 -10.06 7.38 -2.08
C ASP A 31 -9.55 8.82 -2.14
N HIS A 32 -9.93 9.66 -1.19
CA HIS A 32 -9.41 11.01 -1.10
C HIS A 32 -7.89 11.02 -0.84
N ILE A 33 -7.40 10.16 0.06
CA ILE A 33 -5.97 10.00 0.32
C ILE A 33 -5.24 9.55 -0.96
N LYS A 34 -5.72 8.49 -1.63
CA LYS A 34 -5.14 8.00 -2.88
C LYS A 34 -5.07 9.09 -3.96
N ARG A 35 -6.16 9.83 -4.17
CA ARG A 35 -6.20 10.94 -5.13
C ARG A 35 -5.24 12.08 -4.77
N SER A 36 -5.04 12.35 -3.48
CA SER A 36 -4.08 13.38 -3.03
C SER A 36 -2.62 13.00 -3.31
N MET A 37 -2.36 11.71 -3.50
CA MET A 37 -1.02 11.19 -3.87
C MET A 37 -0.86 11.07 -5.39
N GLU A 38 -1.94 11.02 -6.15
CA GLU A 38 -1.90 10.88 -7.61
C GLU A 38 -1.10 12.00 -8.24
N SER A 39 -0.36 11.68 -9.29
CA SER A 39 0.54 12.60 -10.01
C SER A 39 1.74 13.13 -9.21
N LYS A 40 1.94 12.71 -7.97
CA LYS A 40 3.17 13.06 -7.25
C LYS A 40 4.36 12.32 -7.84
N PRO A 41 5.49 13.03 -8.07
CA PRO A 41 6.67 12.41 -8.62
C PRO A 41 7.37 11.53 -7.59
N VAL A 42 7.89 10.41 -8.04
CA VAL A 42 8.80 9.53 -7.29
C VAL A 42 9.95 9.12 -8.19
N TYR A 43 11.17 9.15 -7.67
CA TYR A 43 12.33 8.66 -8.40
C TYR A 43 12.48 7.16 -8.17
N ALA A 44 12.66 6.40 -9.22
CA ALA A 44 12.79 4.95 -9.16
C ALA A 44 13.95 4.48 -10.05
N ILE A 45 14.53 3.33 -9.73
CA ILE A 45 15.46 2.65 -10.62
C ILE A 45 14.71 2.29 -11.91
N LYS A 46 15.30 2.64 -13.05
CA LYS A 46 14.68 2.37 -14.36
C LYS A 46 14.39 0.88 -14.52
N ASP A 47 13.20 0.57 -15.04
CA ASP A 47 12.71 -0.80 -15.30
C ASP A 47 12.61 -1.71 -14.06
N CYS A 48 12.68 -1.12 -12.85
CA CYS A 48 12.41 -1.85 -11.62
C CYS A 48 10.90 -2.13 -11.50
N PRO A 49 10.49 -3.40 -11.28
CA PRO A 49 9.06 -3.77 -11.19
C PRO A 49 8.38 -3.25 -9.93
N ILE A 50 9.15 -2.98 -8.87
CA ILE A 50 8.63 -2.50 -7.58
C ILE A 50 8.84 -1.00 -7.33
N ASN A 51 9.24 -0.25 -8.36
CA ASN A 51 9.56 1.19 -8.27
C ASN A 51 10.55 1.51 -7.14
N GLU A 52 11.61 0.72 -7.04
CA GLU A 52 12.57 0.76 -5.96
C GLU A 52 13.27 2.11 -5.83
N GLU A 53 13.51 2.53 -4.58
CA GLU A 53 14.19 3.77 -4.26
C GLU A 53 15.65 3.75 -4.75
N PRO A 54 16.09 4.76 -5.52
CA PRO A 54 17.46 4.82 -6.03
C PRO A 54 18.54 4.84 -4.94
N LEU A 55 18.22 5.29 -3.73
CA LEU A 55 19.15 5.31 -2.61
C LEU A 55 19.60 3.90 -2.17
N HIS A 56 18.85 2.85 -2.53
CA HIS A 56 19.28 1.47 -2.29
C HIS A 56 20.51 1.05 -3.12
N LEU A 57 20.82 1.77 -4.22
CA LEU A 57 22.03 1.58 -5.00
C LEU A 57 23.30 1.90 -4.22
N LEU A 58 23.20 2.80 -3.22
CA LEU A 58 24.35 3.22 -2.44
C LEU A 58 24.92 2.06 -1.60
N PRO A 59 26.24 1.82 -1.67
CA PRO A 59 26.92 0.88 -0.79
C PRO A 59 26.63 1.20 0.69
N ARG A 60 26.44 0.16 1.50
CA ARG A 60 26.12 0.33 2.94
C ARG A 60 27.12 1.22 3.67
N SER A 61 28.41 1.18 3.29
CA SER A 61 29.47 2.03 3.87
C SER A 61 29.26 3.53 3.64
N LEU A 62 28.55 3.91 2.59
CA LEU A 62 28.29 5.31 2.24
C LEU A 62 26.96 5.83 2.77
N ARG A 63 26.01 4.94 3.10
CA ARG A 63 24.63 5.32 3.46
C ARG A 63 24.57 6.32 4.59
N LYS A 64 25.30 6.10 5.70
CA LYS A 64 25.30 7.02 6.83
C LYS A 64 25.67 8.44 6.44
N LYS A 65 26.69 8.60 5.59
CA LYS A 65 27.12 9.91 5.10
C LYS A 65 26.03 10.59 4.27
N PHE A 66 25.33 9.83 3.44
CA PHE A 66 24.21 10.35 2.62
C PHE A 66 22.97 10.63 3.47
N GLU A 67 22.69 9.85 4.49
CA GLU A 67 21.61 10.11 5.46
C GLU A 67 21.82 11.47 6.17
N ASP A 68 23.05 11.73 6.61
CA ASP A 68 23.41 12.99 7.26
C ASP A 68 23.26 14.22 6.32
N ILE A 69 23.57 14.04 5.03
CA ILE A 69 23.46 15.10 4.02
C ILE A 69 22.01 15.35 3.61
N LEU A 70 21.25 14.28 3.40
CA LEU A 70 19.89 14.34 2.86
C LEU A 70 18.82 14.51 3.94
N GLY A 71 19.16 14.24 5.20
CA GLY A 71 18.22 14.26 6.31
C GLY A 71 17.15 13.16 6.25
N VAL A 72 17.44 12.04 5.55
CA VAL A 72 16.53 10.90 5.38
C VAL A 72 17.23 9.60 5.74
N LYS A 73 16.49 8.64 6.27
CA LYS A 73 16.99 7.30 6.54
C LYS A 73 16.97 6.45 5.26
N ILE A 74 18.04 5.70 5.02
CA ILE A 74 18.17 4.77 3.89
C ILE A 74 18.03 3.34 4.43
N GLU A 75 16.82 2.83 4.43
CA GLU A 75 16.48 1.48 4.89
C GLU A 75 16.25 0.54 3.69
N GLY A 76 16.48 -0.74 3.90
CA GLY A 76 16.29 -1.76 2.86
C GLY A 76 17.52 -1.97 1.96
N ASP A 77 17.37 -2.92 1.07
CA ASP A 77 18.39 -3.30 0.08
C ASP A 77 17.74 -3.47 -1.29
N LEU A 78 18.58 -3.56 -2.32
CA LEU A 78 18.12 -3.81 -3.69
C LEU A 78 17.30 -5.09 -3.79
N CYS A 79 16.19 -5.02 -4.50
CA CYS A 79 15.40 -6.19 -4.85
C CYS A 79 16.24 -7.19 -5.68
N PRO A 80 15.88 -8.47 -5.70
CA PRO A 80 16.67 -9.49 -6.41
C PRO A 80 16.93 -9.11 -7.88
N ILE A 81 15.94 -8.56 -8.58
CA ILE A 81 16.05 -8.17 -9.99
C ILE A 81 17.04 -7.01 -10.17
N CYS A 82 16.93 -5.96 -9.38
CA CYS A 82 17.84 -4.82 -9.48
C CYS A 82 19.26 -5.16 -9.05
N ARG A 83 19.42 -6.04 -8.06
CA ARG A 83 20.72 -6.54 -7.63
C ARG A 83 21.39 -7.37 -8.75
N HIS A 84 20.64 -8.25 -9.39
CA HIS A 84 21.14 -9.03 -10.53
C HIS A 84 21.58 -8.11 -11.68
N ARG A 85 20.74 -7.15 -12.07
CA ARG A 85 21.05 -6.17 -13.11
C ARG A 85 22.29 -5.33 -12.78
N LEU A 86 22.44 -4.89 -11.55
CA LEU A 86 23.61 -4.13 -11.11
C LEU A 86 24.91 -4.93 -11.31
N MET A 87 24.89 -6.22 -11.04
CA MET A 87 26.07 -7.06 -11.19
C MET A 87 26.34 -7.45 -12.65
N GLU A 88 25.32 -7.87 -13.40
CA GLU A 88 25.49 -8.42 -14.75
C GLU A 88 25.57 -7.32 -15.83
N GLU A 89 24.75 -6.27 -15.74
CA GLU A 89 24.69 -5.22 -16.75
C GLU A 89 25.65 -4.06 -16.49
N TYR A 90 25.89 -3.75 -15.20
CA TYR A 90 26.68 -2.58 -14.78
C TYR A 90 27.99 -2.94 -14.06
N ASN A 91 28.34 -4.25 -13.93
CA ASN A 91 29.54 -4.73 -13.26
C ASN A 91 29.72 -4.14 -11.83
N GLY A 92 28.64 -3.95 -11.09
CA GLY A 92 28.63 -3.38 -9.74
C GLY A 92 28.79 -1.84 -9.68
N ARG A 93 28.84 -1.16 -10.82
CA ARG A 93 28.97 0.30 -10.90
C ARG A 93 27.60 0.95 -10.70
N TYR A 94 27.24 1.20 -9.45
CA TYR A 94 25.94 1.72 -9.06
C TYR A 94 25.64 3.12 -9.63
N GLU A 95 26.67 3.93 -9.93
CA GLU A 95 26.56 5.26 -10.50
C GLU A 95 26.04 5.27 -11.94
N GLU A 96 26.20 4.15 -12.65
CA GLU A 96 25.77 4.01 -14.04
C GLU A 96 24.34 3.49 -14.18
N MET A 97 23.74 3.01 -13.08
CA MET A 97 22.39 2.45 -13.12
C MET A 97 21.35 3.57 -13.25
N PRO A 98 20.55 3.59 -14.34
CA PRO A 98 19.69 4.73 -14.64
C PRO A 98 18.53 4.86 -13.66
N VAL A 99 18.22 6.11 -13.32
CA VAL A 99 17.08 6.50 -12.49
C VAL A 99 16.08 7.25 -13.35
N VAL A 100 14.80 7.02 -13.12
CA VAL A 100 13.70 7.67 -13.83
C VAL A 100 12.72 8.28 -12.83
N GLU A 101 12.10 9.38 -13.25
CA GLU A 101 10.95 9.94 -12.54
C GLU A 101 9.70 9.20 -13.00
N LYS A 102 8.89 8.76 -12.04
CA LYS A 102 7.57 8.16 -12.24
C LYS A 102 6.54 8.95 -11.45
N SER A 103 5.30 8.96 -11.91
CA SER A 103 4.19 9.53 -11.15
C SER A 103 3.39 8.43 -10.45
N ILE A 104 2.98 8.67 -9.22
CA ILE A 104 2.03 7.82 -8.53
C ILE A 104 0.72 7.82 -9.32
N SER A 105 0.15 6.65 -9.58
CA SER A 105 -1.05 6.51 -10.39
C SER A 105 -1.97 5.40 -9.90
N ILE A 106 -3.23 5.75 -9.67
CA ILE A 106 -4.29 4.79 -9.31
C ILE A 106 -4.53 3.85 -10.49
N ARG A 107 -4.70 4.38 -11.71
CA ARG A 107 -4.95 3.58 -12.91
C ARG A 107 -3.74 2.73 -13.31
N GLY A 108 -2.55 3.32 -13.24
CA GLY A 108 -1.29 2.64 -13.55
C GLY A 108 -0.82 1.68 -12.46
N ARG A 109 -1.49 1.65 -11.30
CA ARG A 109 -1.10 0.86 -10.13
C ARG A 109 0.38 1.07 -9.77
N THR A 110 0.81 2.31 -9.79
CA THR A 110 2.15 2.73 -9.41
C THR A 110 2.09 3.41 -8.06
N GLY A 111 2.67 2.81 -7.02
CA GLY A 111 2.61 3.30 -5.65
C GLY A 111 1.22 3.21 -5.00
N ILE A 112 0.21 2.61 -5.68
CA ILE A 112 -1.13 2.40 -5.12
C ILE A 112 -1.62 1.01 -5.54
N ALA A 113 -1.96 0.20 -4.55
CA ALA A 113 -2.57 -1.11 -4.75
C ALA A 113 -3.82 -1.26 -3.87
N VAL A 114 -4.79 -2.00 -4.36
CA VAL A 114 -6.02 -2.34 -3.64
C VAL A 114 -6.16 -3.85 -3.63
N VAL A 115 -6.33 -4.41 -2.45
CA VAL A 115 -6.58 -5.84 -2.21
C VAL A 115 -8.03 -5.98 -1.78
N PRO A 116 -8.90 -6.49 -2.66
CA PRO A 116 -10.29 -6.77 -2.32
C PRO A 116 -10.36 -7.97 -1.36
N PRO A 117 -11.48 -8.14 -0.63
CA PRO A 117 -11.71 -9.36 0.12
C PRO A 117 -11.81 -10.54 -0.86
N VAL A 118 -11.16 -11.64 -0.53
CA VAL A 118 -11.12 -12.85 -1.36
C VAL A 118 -11.73 -13.99 -0.56
N ASP A 119 -12.50 -14.85 -1.22
CA ASP A 119 -13.03 -16.05 -0.58
C ASP A 119 -11.91 -16.96 -0.08
N ALA A 120 -12.06 -17.54 1.11
CA ALA A 120 -11.07 -18.39 1.77
C ALA A 120 -10.52 -19.49 0.84
N ASN A 121 -11.35 -20.07 0.00
CA ASN A 121 -10.96 -21.14 -0.92
C ASN A 121 -10.14 -20.68 -2.13
N THR A 122 -10.00 -19.37 -2.36
CA THR A 122 -9.29 -18.79 -3.51
C THR A 122 -8.17 -17.84 -3.09
N GLN A 123 -7.88 -17.76 -1.78
CA GLN A 123 -6.81 -16.93 -1.28
C GLN A 123 -5.46 -17.51 -1.68
N ASP A 124 -4.72 -16.72 -2.45
CA ASP A 124 -3.36 -17.03 -2.86
C ASP A 124 -2.46 -15.85 -2.49
N THR A 125 -1.43 -16.12 -1.71
CA THR A 125 -0.42 -15.12 -1.33
C THR A 125 0.28 -14.50 -2.53
N SER A 126 0.24 -15.14 -3.69
CA SER A 126 0.75 -14.59 -4.95
C SER A 126 0.13 -13.24 -5.31
N MET A 127 -1.12 -13.01 -4.95
CA MET A 127 -1.79 -11.70 -5.11
C MET A 127 -1.07 -10.59 -4.34
N LEU A 128 -0.39 -10.92 -3.26
CA LEU A 128 0.32 -9.96 -2.41
C LEU A 128 1.77 -9.75 -2.87
N VAL A 129 2.46 -10.83 -3.23
CA VAL A 129 3.92 -10.80 -3.44
C VAL A 129 4.34 -11.08 -4.89
N GLY A 130 3.44 -11.57 -5.74
CA GLY A 130 3.72 -11.97 -7.11
C GLY A 130 3.99 -13.47 -7.26
N VAL A 131 4.47 -13.87 -8.41
CA VAL A 131 4.66 -15.29 -8.78
C VAL A 131 6.04 -15.51 -9.39
N GLN A 132 6.48 -16.76 -9.37
CA GLN A 132 7.56 -17.23 -10.21
C GLN A 132 7.00 -17.65 -11.58
N ASP A 133 7.60 -17.17 -12.63
CA ASP A 133 7.20 -17.47 -14.01
C ASP A 133 7.78 -18.82 -14.44
N ILE A 134 6.96 -19.85 -14.35
CA ILE A 134 7.34 -21.22 -14.68
C ILE A 134 7.81 -21.34 -16.15
N SER A 135 7.30 -20.51 -17.06
CA SER A 135 7.70 -20.54 -18.47
C SER A 135 9.18 -20.16 -18.70
N LYS A 136 9.77 -19.47 -17.74
CA LYS A 136 11.18 -19.07 -17.80
C LYS A 136 12.14 -20.10 -17.22
N LEU A 137 11.64 -21.14 -16.54
CA LEU A 137 12.48 -22.19 -15.95
C LEU A 137 13.14 -23.07 -17.01
N ASP A 138 12.65 -23.06 -18.25
CA ASP A 138 13.34 -23.70 -19.39
C ASP A 138 14.64 -22.98 -19.78
N LEU A 139 14.77 -21.69 -19.43
CA LEU A 139 15.91 -20.84 -19.82
C LEU A 139 16.82 -20.48 -18.65
N TYR A 140 16.28 -20.43 -17.42
CA TYR A 140 16.97 -19.96 -16.23
C TYR A 140 16.77 -20.94 -15.08
N SER A 141 17.72 -20.99 -14.16
CA SER A 141 17.57 -21.77 -12.92
C SER A 141 16.45 -21.21 -12.05
N GLU A 142 15.90 -22.04 -11.17
CA GLU A 142 14.81 -21.67 -10.25
C GLU A 142 15.17 -20.46 -9.37
N ASP A 143 16.43 -20.35 -8.95
CA ASP A 143 16.93 -19.25 -8.12
C ASP A 143 17.25 -17.97 -8.92
N ASP A 144 17.12 -17.98 -10.24
CA ASP A 144 17.46 -16.82 -11.08
C ASP A 144 16.39 -15.71 -10.93
N PRO A 145 16.77 -14.48 -10.55
CA PRO A 145 15.82 -13.38 -10.38
C PRO A 145 15.01 -13.02 -11.63
N ARG A 146 15.45 -13.42 -12.82
CA ARG A 146 14.72 -13.22 -14.08
C ARG A 146 13.46 -14.05 -14.19
N THR A 147 13.34 -15.12 -13.38
CA THR A 147 12.11 -15.92 -13.28
C THR A 147 11.02 -15.23 -12.44
N LEU A 148 11.35 -14.19 -11.70
CA LEU A 148 10.41 -13.53 -10.82
C LEU A 148 9.48 -12.56 -11.57
N THR A 149 8.19 -12.63 -11.26
CA THR A 149 7.17 -11.67 -11.69
C THR A 149 6.61 -10.96 -10.46
N LEU A 150 7.22 -9.82 -10.12
CA LEU A 150 6.90 -9.02 -8.94
C LEU A 150 5.72 -8.08 -9.24
N ASN A 151 4.52 -8.64 -9.35
CA ASN A 151 3.28 -7.93 -9.71
C ASN A 151 2.23 -7.94 -8.59
N GLY A 152 2.56 -8.43 -7.41
CA GLY A 152 1.67 -8.47 -6.26
C GLY A 152 1.34 -7.07 -5.70
N ALA A 153 0.38 -7.03 -4.79
CA ALA A 153 -0.12 -5.77 -4.22
C ALA A 153 0.97 -4.99 -3.48
N PHE A 154 1.81 -5.66 -2.68
CA PHE A 154 2.93 -5.00 -2.00
C PHE A 154 3.97 -4.44 -2.98
N ASN A 155 4.22 -5.15 -4.08
CA ASN A 155 5.14 -4.71 -5.11
C ASN A 155 4.64 -3.45 -5.83
N LYS A 156 3.34 -3.42 -6.19
CA LYS A 156 2.70 -2.28 -6.86
C LYS A 156 2.48 -1.09 -5.93
N GLY A 157 2.13 -1.36 -4.67
CA GLY A 157 1.91 -0.33 -3.65
C GLY A 157 3.20 0.15 -2.98
N ASN A 158 4.36 -0.39 -3.36
CA ASN A 158 5.64 0.03 -2.82
C ASN A 158 5.86 1.53 -3.04
N ARG A 159 6.40 2.20 -2.02
CA ARG A 159 6.60 3.66 -1.92
C ARG A 159 5.29 4.49 -1.95
N GLY A 160 4.19 3.85 -1.56
CA GLY A 160 2.90 4.49 -1.50
C GLY A 160 1.94 3.80 -0.55
N ILE A 161 0.79 3.32 -1.07
CA ILE A 161 -0.29 2.76 -0.25
C ILE A 161 -0.72 1.39 -0.78
N VAL A 162 -0.86 0.44 0.15
CA VAL A 162 -1.61 -0.80 -0.07
C VAL A 162 -2.88 -0.75 0.77
N GLU A 163 -4.03 -0.74 0.11
CA GLU A 163 -5.34 -0.78 0.75
C GLU A 163 -5.87 -2.20 0.82
N PHE A 164 -6.24 -2.64 2.03
CA PHE A 164 -6.96 -3.89 2.25
C PHE A 164 -8.43 -3.60 2.55
N VAL A 165 -9.30 -4.01 1.65
CA VAL A 165 -10.75 -3.87 1.79
C VAL A 165 -11.25 -5.00 2.67
N GLU A 166 -11.98 -4.68 3.76
CA GLU A 166 -12.57 -5.66 4.69
C GLU A 166 -11.54 -6.71 5.15
N VAL A 167 -10.42 -6.22 5.67
CA VAL A 167 -9.21 -6.99 5.95
C VAL A 167 -9.43 -8.27 6.77
N PHE A 168 -10.39 -8.27 7.70
CA PHE A 168 -10.67 -9.41 8.59
C PHE A 168 -11.57 -10.49 7.97
N LYS A 169 -11.95 -10.35 6.71
CA LYS A 169 -12.57 -11.42 5.93
C LYS A 169 -11.56 -12.39 5.34
N ASN A 170 -10.28 -11.99 5.36
CA ASN A 170 -9.21 -12.83 4.84
C ASN A 170 -8.77 -13.86 5.89
N GLU A 171 -8.21 -14.98 5.42
CA GLU A 171 -7.62 -16.02 6.26
C GLU A 171 -6.42 -15.50 7.06
N ILE A 172 -6.12 -16.15 8.18
CA ILE A 172 -5.04 -15.74 9.08
C ILE A 172 -3.66 -15.79 8.41
N GLU A 173 -3.43 -16.77 7.55
CA GLU A 173 -2.19 -16.92 6.78
C GLU A 173 -1.94 -15.73 5.87
N PHE A 174 -3.00 -15.20 5.26
CA PHE A 174 -2.94 -14.01 4.44
C PHE A 174 -2.54 -12.77 5.28
N LEU A 175 -3.09 -12.68 6.50
CA LEU A 175 -2.78 -11.61 7.43
C LEU A 175 -1.34 -11.68 7.96
N HIS A 176 -0.73 -12.87 8.03
CA HIS A 176 0.68 -13.02 8.41
C HIS A 176 1.62 -12.29 7.45
N THR A 177 1.30 -12.24 6.15
CA THR A 177 2.09 -11.45 5.20
C THR A 177 2.04 -9.96 5.52
N ILE A 178 0.90 -9.46 6.00
CA ILE A 178 0.76 -8.06 6.45
C ILE A 178 1.64 -7.80 7.68
N ILE A 179 1.69 -8.75 8.63
CA ILE A 179 2.57 -8.63 9.82
C ILE A 179 4.02 -8.54 9.38
N THR A 180 4.47 -9.45 8.51
CA THR A 180 5.84 -9.47 8.01
C THR A 180 6.17 -8.15 7.30
N ALA A 181 5.27 -7.66 6.45
CA ALA A 181 5.44 -6.39 5.74
C ALA A 181 5.53 -5.18 6.69
N THR A 182 4.86 -5.21 7.84
CA THR A 182 4.92 -4.14 8.84
C THR A 182 6.11 -4.30 9.77
N GLN A 183 6.33 -5.47 10.32
CA GLN A 183 7.35 -5.72 11.32
C GLN A 183 8.75 -5.68 10.73
N GLU A 184 8.98 -6.45 9.67
CA GLU A 184 10.29 -6.60 9.03
C GLU A 184 10.52 -5.55 7.92
N LYS A 185 9.48 -4.77 7.56
CA LYS A 185 9.51 -3.89 6.39
C LYS A 185 9.91 -4.63 5.11
N ALA A 186 9.49 -5.88 5.02
CA ALA A 186 9.83 -6.76 3.90
C ALA A 186 8.71 -7.76 3.63
N VAL A 187 8.64 -8.22 2.41
CA VAL A 187 7.73 -9.28 1.97
C VAL A 187 8.53 -10.41 1.35
N PRO A 188 8.06 -11.66 1.44
CA PRO A 188 8.77 -12.79 0.83
C PRO A 188 8.82 -12.64 -0.69
N SER A 189 9.93 -13.05 -1.26
CA SER A 189 10.08 -13.17 -2.72
C SER A 189 9.43 -14.47 -3.19
N PRO A 190 8.66 -14.45 -4.28
CA PRO A 190 8.14 -15.68 -4.86
C PRO A 190 9.28 -16.67 -5.21
N GLY A 191 9.05 -17.95 -4.94
CA GLY A 191 9.98 -19.04 -5.35
C GLY A 191 11.36 -19.02 -4.67
N SER A 192 11.60 -18.13 -3.69
CA SER A 192 12.89 -18.09 -2.98
C SER A 192 12.70 -17.67 -1.51
N ASN A 193 13.72 -17.96 -0.68
CA ASN A 193 13.75 -17.50 0.71
C ASN A 193 14.21 -16.03 0.87
N ALA A 194 14.34 -15.30 -0.24
CA ALA A 194 14.75 -13.91 -0.19
C ALA A 194 13.60 -13.03 0.28
N MET A 195 13.94 -11.92 0.93
CA MET A 195 12.97 -10.89 1.35
C MET A 195 13.15 -9.65 0.48
N ILE A 196 12.04 -9.05 0.08
CA ILE A 196 11.99 -7.81 -0.70
C ILE A 196 11.55 -6.70 0.23
N TYR A 197 12.36 -5.64 0.34
CA TYR A 197 12.02 -4.49 1.17
C TYR A 197 10.74 -3.81 0.68
N PHE A 198 9.85 -3.51 1.63
CA PHE A 198 8.59 -2.84 1.38
C PHE A 198 8.57 -1.48 2.08
N ASP A 199 8.52 -0.42 1.30
CA ASP A 199 8.41 0.96 1.77
C ASP A 199 7.03 1.53 1.41
N GLY A 200 6.03 1.21 2.20
CA GLY A 200 4.67 1.67 1.95
C GLY A 200 3.86 1.76 3.23
N VAL A 201 2.70 2.40 3.12
CA VAL A 201 1.70 2.47 4.18
C VAL A 201 0.60 1.46 3.88
N ILE A 202 0.24 0.68 4.90
CA ILE A 202 -0.89 -0.24 4.82
C ILE A 202 -2.11 0.45 5.42
N LEU A 203 -3.12 0.64 4.59
CA LEU A 203 -4.45 1.11 4.97
C LEU A 203 -5.41 -0.06 4.94
N SER A 204 -6.27 -0.16 5.93
CA SER A 204 -7.33 -1.15 5.93
C SER A 204 -8.62 -0.57 6.47
N HIS A 205 -9.72 -1.21 6.18
CA HIS A 205 -11.01 -0.86 6.77
C HIS A 205 -11.85 -2.09 7.06
N CYS A 206 -12.67 -1.97 8.08
CA CYS A 206 -13.61 -3.02 8.49
C CYS A 206 -14.87 -2.41 9.11
N ASN A 207 -15.85 -3.23 9.37
CA ASN A 207 -16.98 -2.89 10.22
C ASN A 207 -16.73 -3.32 11.69
N GLU A 208 -17.58 -2.84 12.60
CA GLU A 208 -17.44 -3.11 14.03
C GLU A 208 -17.62 -4.60 14.37
N ALA A 209 -18.54 -5.29 13.70
CA ALA A 209 -18.79 -6.71 13.94
C ALA A 209 -17.58 -7.58 13.59
N GLU A 210 -16.94 -7.30 12.45
CA GLU A 210 -15.70 -7.98 12.03
C GLU A 210 -14.55 -7.70 13.00
N TRP A 211 -14.39 -6.45 13.43
CA TRP A 211 -13.39 -6.07 14.41
C TRP A 211 -13.58 -6.81 15.74
N ASN A 212 -14.79 -6.83 16.29
CA ASN A 212 -15.08 -7.47 17.57
C ASN A 212 -14.88 -8.99 17.49
N ARG A 213 -15.26 -9.61 16.36
CA ARG A 213 -14.98 -11.03 16.11
C ARG A 213 -13.49 -11.30 16.09
N PHE A 214 -12.72 -10.54 15.31
CA PHE A 214 -11.27 -10.70 15.19
C PHE A 214 -10.55 -10.50 16.54
N LYS A 215 -10.96 -9.50 17.30
CA LYS A 215 -10.40 -9.20 18.62
C LYS A 215 -10.68 -10.28 19.67
N SER A 216 -11.77 -11.04 19.53
CA SER A 216 -12.13 -12.10 20.50
C SER A 216 -11.25 -13.35 20.38
N GLU A 217 -10.48 -13.49 19.32
CA GLU A 217 -9.61 -14.63 19.08
C GLU A 217 -8.19 -14.34 19.60
N HIS A 218 -7.72 -15.07 20.60
CA HIS A 218 -6.39 -14.89 21.21
C HIS A 218 -5.22 -15.07 20.23
N THR A 219 -5.41 -15.85 19.18
CA THR A 219 -4.39 -16.05 18.13
C THR A 219 -4.04 -14.78 17.36
N ASN A 220 -4.91 -13.77 17.41
CA ASN A 220 -4.77 -12.54 16.65
C ASN A 220 -4.04 -11.42 17.39
N GLU A 221 -3.59 -11.65 18.63
CA GLU A 221 -2.96 -10.64 19.48
C GLU A 221 -1.75 -9.97 18.82
N ALA A 222 -0.90 -10.76 18.14
CA ALA A 222 0.27 -10.24 17.43
C ALA A 222 -0.07 -9.29 16.27
N ILE A 223 -1.25 -9.47 15.65
CA ILE A 223 -1.75 -8.59 14.59
C ILE A 223 -2.33 -7.33 15.22
N LEU A 224 -3.09 -7.48 16.31
CA LEU A 224 -3.76 -6.35 16.99
C LEU A 224 -2.76 -5.31 17.47
N ASP A 225 -1.60 -5.72 17.99
CA ASP A 225 -0.54 -4.83 18.46
C ASP A 225 0.04 -3.92 17.36
N ARG A 226 -0.18 -4.27 16.10
CA ARG A 226 0.31 -3.50 14.95
C ARG A 226 -0.74 -2.66 14.26
N ILE A 227 -1.95 -2.66 14.82
CA ILE A 227 -3.07 -1.92 14.25
C ILE A 227 -3.27 -0.60 14.99
N VAL A 228 -3.21 0.49 14.25
CA VAL A 228 -3.67 1.79 14.72
C VAL A 228 -5.11 1.97 14.24
N LYS A 229 -6.04 1.83 15.18
CA LYS A 229 -7.47 1.94 14.90
C LYS A 229 -7.93 3.39 14.94
N ILE A 230 -8.67 3.81 13.92
CA ILE A 230 -9.38 5.09 13.86
C ILE A 230 -10.86 4.79 13.67
N ASP A 231 -11.67 5.29 14.60
CA ASP A 231 -13.12 5.19 14.50
C ASP A 231 -13.67 6.25 13.53
N VAL A 232 -14.48 5.78 12.58
CA VAL A 232 -15.15 6.62 11.58
C VAL A 232 -16.66 6.48 11.78
N PRO A 233 -17.25 7.30 12.64
CA PRO A 233 -18.69 7.27 12.90
C PRO A 233 -19.49 7.84 11.72
N TYR A 234 -20.79 7.69 11.76
CA TYR A 234 -21.67 8.46 10.89
C TYR A 234 -21.53 9.96 11.18
N SER A 235 -21.65 10.78 10.14
CA SER A 235 -21.87 12.20 10.32
C SER A 235 -23.32 12.41 10.80
N LEU A 236 -23.47 12.87 12.03
CA LEU A 236 -24.79 13.16 12.62
C LEU A 236 -25.13 14.68 12.58
N GLU A 237 -24.24 15.49 12.01
CA GLU A 237 -24.42 16.91 11.87
C GLU A 237 -25.07 17.24 10.53
N VAL A 238 -26.26 17.82 10.56
CA VAL A 238 -27.05 18.24 9.37
C VAL A 238 -26.22 19.08 8.41
N ASP A 239 -25.42 20.02 8.92
CA ASP A 239 -24.59 20.91 8.10
C ASP A 239 -23.45 20.16 7.38
N GLN A 240 -22.94 19.09 7.97
CA GLN A 240 -21.93 18.23 7.32
C GLN A 240 -22.57 17.36 6.24
N GLU A 241 -23.74 16.83 6.50
CA GLU A 241 -24.48 16.00 5.55
C GLU A 241 -24.94 16.81 4.34
N ILE A 242 -25.38 18.04 4.52
CA ILE A 242 -25.65 18.98 3.43
C ILE A 242 -24.45 19.11 2.50
N LYS A 243 -23.24 19.29 3.03
CA LYS A 243 -22.01 19.39 2.23
C LYS A 243 -21.72 18.11 1.44
N ILE A 244 -22.04 16.95 2.00
CA ILE A 244 -21.92 15.66 1.30
C ILE A 244 -22.89 15.64 0.11
N TYR A 245 -24.16 16.02 0.31
CA TYR A 245 -25.14 16.09 -0.77
C TYR A 245 -24.76 17.11 -1.85
N GLU A 246 -24.31 18.29 -1.48
CA GLU A 246 -23.82 19.31 -2.43
C GLU A 246 -22.68 18.77 -3.30
N LYS A 247 -21.71 18.07 -2.66
CA LYS A 247 -20.60 17.43 -3.39
C LYS A 247 -21.07 16.33 -4.33
N MET A 248 -22.00 15.48 -3.90
CA MET A 248 -22.57 14.40 -4.73
C MET A 248 -23.33 14.96 -5.92
N ILE A 249 -24.14 16.00 -5.73
CA ILE A 249 -24.88 16.67 -6.78
C ILE A 249 -23.92 17.32 -7.79
N GLY A 250 -22.91 18.03 -7.30
CA GLY A 250 -21.89 18.65 -8.15
C GLY A 250 -21.08 17.65 -9.02
N MET A 251 -21.06 16.37 -8.61
CA MET A 251 -20.41 15.29 -9.35
C MET A 251 -21.37 14.47 -10.24
N SER A 252 -22.67 14.74 -10.15
CA SER A 252 -23.73 14.02 -10.87
C SER A 252 -24.22 14.79 -12.08
N ASP A 253 -25.07 14.15 -12.89
CA ASP A 253 -25.78 14.78 -14.01
C ASP A 253 -26.82 15.82 -13.51
N PHE A 254 -27.06 15.89 -12.22
CA PHE A 254 -27.95 16.87 -11.56
C PHE A 254 -27.28 18.20 -11.22
N ARG A 255 -25.98 18.38 -11.51
CA ARG A 255 -25.22 19.59 -11.16
C ARG A 255 -25.83 20.90 -11.65
N ASP A 256 -26.55 20.85 -12.79
CA ASP A 256 -27.15 22.01 -13.45
C ASP A 256 -28.64 22.18 -13.12
N ILE A 257 -29.21 21.31 -12.25
CA ILE A 257 -30.60 21.40 -11.81
C ILE A 257 -30.73 22.34 -10.62
N HIS A 258 -31.71 23.24 -10.70
CA HIS A 258 -32.03 24.11 -9.58
C HIS A 258 -32.60 23.32 -8.40
N ILE A 259 -31.93 23.39 -7.26
CA ILE A 259 -32.38 22.79 -6.01
C ILE A 259 -33.01 23.90 -5.17
N ALA A 260 -34.26 23.71 -4.76
CA ALA A 260 -34.96 24.72 -3.94
C ALA A 260 -34.23 24.93 -2.62
N PRO A 261 -34.25 26.18 -2.08
CA PRO A 261 -33.71 26.46 -0.76
C PRO A 261 -34.26 25.51 0.30
N HIS A 262 -33.43 25.09 1.24
CA HIS A 262 -33.72 24.13 2.30
C HIS A 262 -33.96 22.67 1.91
N THR A 263 -34.02 22.31 0.62
CA THR A 263 -34.24 20.91 0.21
C THR A 263 -33.16 19.98 0.80
N LEU A 264 -31.88 20.36 0.70
CA LEU A 264 -30.78 19.56 1.24
C LEU A 264 -30.82 19.48 2.77
N LYS A 265 -31.25 20.55 3.42
CA LYS A 265 -31.43 20.57 4.88
C LYS A 265 -32.52 19.60 5.32
N VAL A 266 -33.64 19.61 4.62
CA VAL A 266 -34.74 18.66 4.90
C VAL A 266 -34.29 17.23 4.64
N ALA A 267 -33.59 16.96 3.53
CA ALA A 267 -33.05 15.65 3.25
C ALA A 267 -32.06 15.14 4.32
N ALA A 268 -31.26 16.03 4.88
CA ALA A 268 -30.30 15.72 5.94
C ALA A 268 -30.91 15.52 7.32
N MET A 269 -32.19 15.85 7.51
CA MET A 269 -32.90 15.65 8.78
C MET A 269 -33.63 14.30 8.88
N PHE A 270 -33.75 13.57 7.75
CA PHE A 270 -34.37 12.25 7.67
C PHE A 270 -33.35 11.15 7.50
#